data_5adc310c72b43e3a1b2ef5ebd807e215
#
_entry.id   5adc310c72b43e3a1b2ef5ebd807e215
#
_cell.length_a   1.000
_cell.length_b   1.000
_cell.length_c   1.000
_cell.angle_alpha   90.00
_cell.angle_beta   90.00
_cell.angle_gamma   90.00
#
_symmetry.space_group_name_H-M   'P 1'
#
loop_
_entity.id
_entity.type
_entity.pdbx_description
1 polymer ?
#
loop_
_entity_poly.entity_id
_entity_poly.type
_entity_poly.pdbx_seq_one_letter_code
_entity_poly.pdbx_strand_id
1 'polypeptide(L)'
;MSNKEVKLKTIEAAEKAVEELINVAKEKIVTGTEDDLSADRLKNAAATKKLAIFDAFEILSRIELEKEALDIESKGINKTNTNQGFAERRSK
;
A
#
# COMPACT_ATOMS: atom_id res chain seq x y z
N MET A 1 -8.36 -17.15 -15.84
CA MET A 1 -7.25 -16.36 -15.39
C MET A 1 -6.46 -17.07 -14.35
N SER A 2 -5.19 -17.00 -14.43
CA SER A 2 -4.37 -17.69 -13.45
C SER A 2 -4.29 -16.86 -12.19
N ASN A 3 -3.86 -17.48 -11.15
CA ASN A 3 -3.67 -16.80 -9.89
C ASN A 3 -2.70 -15.68 -10.04
N LYS A 4 -1.66 -15.86 -10.80
CA LYS A 4 -0.67 -14.85 -11.02
C LYS A 4 -1.28 -13.65 -11.71
N GLU A 5 -2.09 -13.89 -12.70
CA GLU A 5 -2.72 -12.79 -13.41
C GLU A 5 -3.66 -12.00 -12.51
N VAL A 6 -4.39 -12.70 -11.67
CA VAL A 6 -5.29 -12.04 -10.76
C VAL A 6 -4.49 -11.19 -9.77
N LYS A 7 -3.39 -11.70 -9.29
CA LYS A 7 -2.57 -10.95 -8.36
C LYS A 7 -1.99 -9.72 -9.01
N LEU A 8 -1.53 -9.85 -10.24
CA LEU A 8 -0.98 -8.69 -10.92
C LEU A 8 -2.03 -7.61 -11.13
N LYS A 9 -3.23 -8.02 -11.45
CA LYS A 9 -4.29 -7.06 -11.63
C LYS A 9 -4.67 -6.42 -10.32
N THR A 10 -4.63 -7.19 -9.25
CA THR A 10 -4.94 -6.65 -7.95
C THR A 10 -3.87 -5.63 -7.53
N ILE A 11 -2.62 -5.94 -7.81
CA ILE A 11 -1.54 -5.03 -7.49
C ILE A 11 -1.71 -3.72 -8.27
N GLU A 12 -2.09 -3.84 -9.52
CA GLU A 12 -2.32 -2.68 -10.34
C GLU A 12 -3.42 -1.82 -9.77
N ALA A 13 -4.51 -2.45 -9.36
CA ALA A 13 -5.61 -1.71 -8.77
C ALA A 13 -5.19 -1.06 -7.46
N ALA A 14 -4.39 -1.75 -6.69
CA ALA A 14 -3.91 -1.21 -5.43
C ALA A 14 -3.02 0.01 -5.67
N GLU A 15 -2.20 -0.04 -6.70
CA GLU A 15 -1.33 1.08 -7.03
C GLU A 15 -2.15 2.30 -7.41
N LYS A 16 -3.24 2.08 -8.11
CA LYS A 16 -4.09 3.19 -8.45
C LYS A 16 -4.77 3.75 -7.23
N ALA A 17 -5.17 2.89 -6.31
CA ALA A 17 -5.79 3.34 -5.09
C ALA A 17 -4.82 4.20 -4.28
N VAL A 18 -3.54 3.82 -4.28
CA VAL A 18 -2.55 4.60 -3.57
C VAL A 18 -2.45 6.00 -4.18
N GLU A 19 -2.51 6.08 -5.49
CA GLU A 19 -2.46 7.39 -6.15
C GLU A 19 -3.63 8.25 -5.73
N GLU A 20 -4.80 7.64 -5.62
CA GLU A 20 -5.97 8.39 -5.22
C GLU A 20 -5.86 8.84 -3.77
N LEU A 21 -5.29 8.00 -2.93
CA LEU A 21 -5.11 8.37 -1.54
C LEU A 21 -4.09 9.51 -1.42
N ILE A 22 -3.07 9.48 -2.25
CA ILE A 22 -2.11 10.56 -2.28
C ILE A 22 -2.79 11.86 -2.66
N ASN A 23 -3.69 11.81 -3.62
CA ASN A 23 -4.40 13.00 -4.03
C ASN A 23 -5.26 13.53 -2.89
N VAL A 24 -5.91 12.66 -2.16
CA VAL A 24 -6.69 13.09 -1.03
C VAL A 24 -5.79 13.76 0.01
N ALA A 25 -4.64 13.16 0.25
CA ALA A 25 -3.73 13.71 1.23
C ALA A 25 -3.19 15.08 0.81
N LYS A 26 -3.04 15.28 -0.49
CA LYS A 26 -2.52 16.54 -0.98
C LYS A 26 -3.57 17.62 -1.11
N GLU A 27 -4.80 17.22 -1.05
CA GLU A 27 -5.86 18.18 -1.24
C GLU A 27 -5.83 19.26 -0.22
N LYS A 28 -6.02 20.49 -0.66
CA LYS A 28 -5.98 21.57 0.23
C LYS A 28 -7.19 21.57 1.11
N ILE A 29 -7.01 21.83 2.38
CA ILE A 29 -8.14 21.94 3.25
C ILE A 29 -8.74 23.32 3.09
N VAL A 30 -9.97 23.34 2.68
CA VAL A 30 -10.64 24.58 2.46
C VAL A 30 -11.27 25.02 3.74
N THR A 31 -10.75 26.09 4.30
CA THR A 31 -11.31 26.58 5.51
C THR A 31 -12.25 27.64 5.10
N GLY A 32 -13.43 27.51 5.37
CA GLY A 32 -14.38 28.51 4.99
C GLY A 32 -14.27 29.65 5.90
N THR A 33 -15.14 30.50 5.75
CA THR A 33 -15.09 31.64 6.56
C THR A 33 -16.08 31.49 7.63
N GLU A 34 -16.78 30.42 7.60
CA GLU A 34 -17.75 30.27 8.59
C GLU A 34 -17.17 29.68 9.74
N ASP A 35 -17.26 30.18 10.72
CA ASP A 35 -16.78 29.82 11.95
C ASP A 35 -16.91 28.42 12.43
N ASP A 36 -17.92 28.11 13.10
CA ASP A 36 -18.05 26.84 13.75
C ASP A 36 -17.96 25.69 12.80
N LEU A 37 -18.63 25.85 11.70
CA LEU A 37 -18.59 24.83 10.73
C LEU A 37 -17.22 24.64 10.20
N SER A 38 -16.48 25.69 10.11
CA SER A 38 -15.14 25.64 9.60
C SER A 38 -14.25 24.80 10.48
N ALA A 39 -14.42 24.94 11.77
CA ALA A 39 -13.58 24.20 12.69
C ALA A 39 -13.84 22.72 12.55
N ASP A 40 -15.09 22.32 12.44
CA ASP A 40 -15.42 20.93 12.28
C ASP A 40 -14.94 20.40 10.95
N ARG A 41 -15.08 21.15 9.90
CA ARG A 41 -14.63 20.72 8.61
C ARG A 41 -13.15 20.56 8.60
N LEU A 42 -12.45 21.45 9.22
CA LEU A 42 -11.02 21.38 9.25
C LEU A 42 -10.59 20.13 9.99
N LYS A 43 -11.24 19.84 11.08
CA LYS A 43 -10.93 18.69 11.85
C LYS A 43 -11.19 17.42 11.06
N ASN A 44 -12.33 17.36 10.40
CA ASN A 44 -12.67 16.20 9.61
C ASN A 44 -11.75 16.02 8.43
N ALA A 45 -11.39 17.11 7.80
CA ALA A 45 -10.49 17.04 6.65
C ALA A 45 -9.11 16.55 7.09
N ALA A 46 -8.66 17.02 8.23
CA ALA A 46 -7.37 16.59 8.73
C ALA A 46 -7.38 15.09 9.06
N ALA A 47 -8.46 14.64 9.66
CA ALA A 47 -8.59 13.22 9.99
C ALA A 47 -8.63 12.38 8.72
N THR A 48 -9.31 12.87 7.70
CA THR A 48 -9.40 12.16 6.44
C THR A 48 -8.03 12.06 5.79
N LYS A 49 -7.26 13.13 5.83
CA LYS A 49 -5.94 13.11 5.24
C LYS A 49 -5.03 12.16 5.98
N LYS A 50 -5.14 12.13 7.29
CA LYS A 50 -4.33 11.23 8.07
C LYS A 50 -4.65 9.80 7.71
N LEU A 51 -5.92 9.47 7.58
CA LEU A 51 -6.31 8.13 7.21
C LEU A 51 -5.82 7.78 5.82
N ALA A 52 -5.90 8.73 4.91
CA ALA A 52 -5.44 8.48 3.54
C ALA A 52 -3.95 8.17 3.52
N ILE A 53 -3.18 8.89 4.31
CA ILE A 53 -1.75 8.67 4.36
C ILE A 53 -1.43 7.31 4.98
N PHE A 54 -2.09 6.98 6.07
CA PHE A 54 -1.86 5.71 6.72
C PHE A 54 -2.28 4.55 5.84
N ASP A 55 -3.41 4.70 5.18
CA ASP A 55 -3.89 3.66 4.28
C ASP A 55 -2.94 3.48 3.10
N ALA A 56 -2.41 4.58 2.59
CA ALA A 56 -1.48 4.48 1.48
C ALA A 56 -0.24 3.70 1.89
N PHE A 57 0.27 3.95 3.10
CA PHE A 57 1.42 3.21 3.58
C PHE A 57 1.11 1.74 3.76
N GLU A 58 -0.06 1.44 4.26
CA GLU A 58 -0.46 0.07 4.43
C GLU A 58 -0.56 -0.65 3.10
N ILE A 59 -1.16 -0.02 2.14
CA ILE A 59 -1.33 -0.62 0.83
C ILE A 59 0.02 -0.80 0.17
N LEU A 60 0.90 0.20 0.28
CA LEU A 60 2.22 0.08 -0.31
C LEU A 60 3.00 -1.08 0.28
N SER A 61 2.89 -1.24 1.59
CA SER A 61 3.57 -2.31 2.26
C SER A 61 3.08 -3.66 1.73
N ARG A 62 1.79 -3.77 1.52
CA ARG A 62 1.23 -5.01 1.04
C ARG A 62 1.61 -5.24 -0.41
N ILE A 63 1.67 -4.19 -1.21
CA ILE A 63 2.08 -4.32 -2.59
C ILE A 63 3.51 -4.86 -2.65
N GLU A 64 4.37 -4.35 -1.80
CA GLU A 64 5.74 -4.81 -1.79
C GLU A 64 5.84 -6.29 -1.44
N LEU A 65 5.07 -6.71 -0.46
CA LEU A 65 5.07 -8.10 -0.09
C LEU A 65 4.56 -8.98 -1.21
N GLU A 66 3.53 -8.53 -1.89
CA GLU A 66 2.98 -9.33 -2.96
C GLU A 66 3.91 -9.41 -4.15
N LYS A 67 4.60 -8.32 -4.43
CA LYS A 67 5.55 -8.32 -5.53
C LYS A 67 6.72 -9.25 -5.22
N GLU A 68 7.14 -9.24 -3.98
CA GLU A 68 8.21 -10.10 -3.55
C GLU A 68 7.79 -11.55 -3.69
N ALA A 69 6.59 -11.86 -3.31
CA ALA A 69 6.09 -13.22 -3.41
C ALA A 69 6.03 -13.67 -4.86
N LEU A 70 5.63 -12.77 -5.74
CA LEU A 70 5.58 -13.12 -7.15
C LEU A 70 6.97 -13.31 -7.72
N ASP A 71 7.89 -12.52 -7.27
CA ASP A 71 9.25 -12.63 -7.72
C ASP A 71 9.84 -13.97 -7.32
N ILE A 72 9.61 -14.37 -6.10
CA ILE A 72 10.08 -15.64 -5.62
C ILE A 72 9.44 -16.75 -6.43
N GLU A 73 8.17 -16.63 -6.67
CA GLU A 73 7.45 -17.61 -7.45
C GLU A 73 8.01 -17.73 -8.83
N SER A 74 8.35 -16.62 -9.44
CA SER A 74 8.88 -16.62 -10.76
C SER A 74 10.23 -17.26 -10.82
N LYS A 75 11.05 -17.06 -9.82
CA LYS A 75 12.35 -17.62 -9.80
C LYS A 75 12.23 -19.09 -9.50
N GLY A 76 11.14 -19.46 -8.99
CA GLY A 76 10.83 -20.82 -8.86
C GLY A 76 11.74 -21.64 -8.05
N ILE A 77 12.05 -22.75 -8.54
CA ILE A 77 12.79 -23.61 -7.84
C ILE A 77 14.07 -23.17 -7.35
N ASN A 78 14.65 -22.30 -7.95
CA ASN A 78 15.87 -21.84 -7.48
C ASN A 78 15.82 -21.55 -6.11
N LYS A 79 14.79 -21.10 -5.67
CA LYS A 79 14.68 -20.76 -4.45
C LYS A 79 14.75 -21.84 -3.55
N THR A 80 14.24 -22.86 -3.83
CA THR A 80 14.22 -23.89 -2.94
C THR A 80 15.55 -24.27 -2.57
N ASN A 81 16.41 -24.23 -3.38
CA ASN A 81 17.65 -24.60 -3.02
C ASN A 81 18.27 -23.74 -2.17
N THR A 82 18.15 -22.65 -2.38
CA THR A 82 18.84 -21.82 -1.62
C THR A 82 18.41 -21.80 -0.34
N ASN A 83 17.39 -21.99 -0.20
CA ASN A 83 16.95 -21.83 0.94
C ASN A 83 17.53 -22.48 1.93
N GLN A 84 17.79 -23.24 1.78
CA GLN A 84 18.31 -23.81 2.66
C GLN A 84 19.29 -23.15 3.18
N GLY A 85 19.70 -22.55 2.46
CA GLY A 85 20.64 -21.91 2.93
C GLY A 85 20.18 -20.98 3.82
N PHE A 86 19.41 -20.33 3.70
CA PHE A 86 19.14 -19.38 4.47
C PHE A 86 18.67 -19.76 5.69
N ALA A 87 18.01 -20.63 5.57
CA ALA A 87 17.53 -21.00 6.70
C ALA A 87 18.61 -21.45 7.48
N GLU A 88 19.32 -22.04 7.01
CA GLU A 88 20.25 -22.48 7.70
C GLU A 88 21.15 -21.62 8.05
N ARG A 89 21.29 -20.79 7.36
CA ARG A 89 22.17 -19.98 7.70
C ARG A 89 21.81 -19.30 8.82
N ARG A 90 20.87 -19.05 9.11
CA ARG A 90 20.61 -18.36 10.10
C ARG A 90 20.61 -19.12 11.20
N SER A 91 20.46 -19.96 11.13
CA SER A 91 20.41 -20.67 12.16
C SER A 91 21.61 -20.86 12.78
N LYS A 92 22.04 -20.74 12.60
CA LYS A 92 22.88 -20.95 12.98
C LYS A 92 23.30 -20.55 13.47
#